data_4d986cf33ee6f637f5205c5c1e599a26
#
_entry.id   4d986cf33ee6f637f5205c5c1e599a26
#
_cell.length_a   1.000
_cell.length_b   1.000
_cell.length_c   1.000
_cell.angle_alpha   90.00
_cell.angle_beta   90.00
_cell.angle_gamma   90.00
#
_symmetry.space_group_name_H-M   'P 1'
#
loop_
_entity.id
_entity.type
_entity.pdbx_description
1 polymer ?
#
loop_
_entity_poly.entity_id
_entity_poly.type
_entity_poly.pdbx_seq_one_letter_code
_entity_poly.pdbx_strand_id
1 'polypeptide(L)'
;MIPDPLILYKKNPKKTYSSYGIQFECVELVRRYFTLYYGLTFPSIPDAFDMFSSINSLIHINTSQVILLETVNSQNVDDLRVGDIIFWKRNRTNNYYGHVAIVIRASKGKVAIAQQNMDDLVEEYSASDIIRAMNRKNLQFLGIKRLPKFIPIPPRIPVEKK
;
A
#
# COMPACT_ATOMS: atom_id res chain seq x y z
N MET A 1 -1.12 -16.40 10.03
CA MET A 1 0.22 -16.36 9.41
C MET A 1 0.14 -15.38 8.25
N ILE A 2 0.86 -14.28 8.28
CA ILE A 2 0.95 -13.36 7.15
C ILE A 2 1.85 -14.07 6.14
N PRO A 3 1.40 -14.34 4.91
CA PRO A 3 2.25 -14.96 3.90
C PRO A 3 3.49 -14.10 3.69
N ASP A 4 4.60 -14.75 3.37
CA ASP A 4 5.86 -14.05 3.08
C ASP A 4 5.62 -13.02 1.96
N PRO A 5 5.78 -11.73 2.24
CA PRO A 5 5.59 -10.70 1.24
C PRO A 5 6.49 -10.89 0.01
N LEU A 6 7.63 -11.57 0.16
CA LEU A 6 8.57 -11.82 -0.95
C LEU A 6 7.96 -12.65 -2.10
N ILE A 7 6.90 -13.44 -1.86
CA ILE A 7 6.21 -14.19 -2.92
C ILE A 7 5.46 -13.24 -3.88
N LEU A 8 5.19 -12.02 -3.45
CA LEU A 8 4.43 -11.04 -4.22
C LEU A 8 5.29 -10.20 -5.19
N TYR A 9 6.62 -10.35 -5.17
CA TYR A 9 7.52 -9.40 -5.82
C TYR A 9 8.30 -10.00 -6.98
N LYS A 10 7.91 -9.63 -8.19
CA LYS A 10 8.75 -9.78 -9.39
C LYS A 10 8.72 -8.48 -10.17
N LYS A 11 9.88 -8.06 -10.70
CA LYS A 11 9.91 -6.99 -11.70
C LYS A 11 9.19 -7.46 -12.95
N ASN A 12 8.33 -6.62 -13.49
CA ASN A 12 7.66 -6.89 -14.76
C ASN A 12 8.26 -6.02 -15.86
N PRO A 13 9.28 -6.49 -16.59
CA PRO A 13 9.92 -5.71 -17.63
C PRO A 13 9.03 -5.45 -18.85
N LYS A 14 7.93 -6.20 -19.00
CA LYS A 14 7.04 -6.12 -20.17
C LYS A 14 5.73 -5.39 -19.91
N LYS A 15 5.52 -4.77 -18.75
CA LYS A 15 4.28 -4.10 -18.35
C LYS A 15 3.02 -4.93 -18.65
N THR A 16 3.01 -6.19 -18.28
CA THR A 16 1.83 -7.06 -18.40
C THR A 16 0.78 -6.66 -17.36
N TYR A 17 -0.48 -6.93 -17.68
CA TYR A 17 -1.60 -6.65 -16.78
C TYR A 17 -1.96 -7.87 -15.96
N SER A 18 -2.28 -7.66 -14.69
CA SER A 18 -2.96 -8.61 -13.83
C SER A 18 -4.42 -8.21 -13.66
N SER A 19 -5.19 -9.03 -12.95
CA SER A 19 -6.57 -8.66 -12.55
C SER A 19 -6.63 -7.42 -11.65
N TYR A 20 -5.49 -6.94 -11.17
CA TYR A 20 -5.38 -5.82 -10.22
C TYR A 20 -4.86 -4.53 -10.85
N GLY A 21 -4.39 -4.58 -12.08
CA GLY A 21 -3.82 -3.43 -12.80
C GLY A 21 -2.55 -3.77 -13.56
N ILE A 22 -1.69 -2.79 -13.82
CA ILE A 22 -0.37 -3.03 -14.41
C ILE A 22 0.47 -3.81 -13.40
N GLN A 23 0.82 -5.01 -13.75
CA GLN A 23 1.50 -5.96 -12.87
C GLN A 23 2.82 -5.38 -12.33
N PHE A 24 3.03 -5.50 -11.02
CA PHE A 24 4.23 -5.03 -10.30
C PHE A 24 4.43 -3.51 -10.28
N GLU A 25 3.39 -2.72 -10.49
CA GLU A 25 3.36 -1.29 -10.20
C GLU A 25 2.93 -1.05 -8.73
N CYS A 26 3.29 0.10 -8.18
CA CYS A 26 3.03 0.38 -6.76
C CYS A 26 1.53 0.40 -6.40
N VAL A 27 0.68 0.93 -7.27
CA VAL A 27 -0.77 0.95 -7.08
C VAL A 27 -1.36 -0.46 -7.19
N GLU A 28 -0.89 -1.25 -8.14
CA GLU A 28 -1.30 -2.65 -8.31
C GLU A 28 -0.95 -3.49 -7.09
N LEU A 29 0.23 -3.30 -6.50
CA LEU A 29 0.63 -3.96 -5.28
C LEU A 29 -0.36 -3.70 -4.15
N VAL A 30 -0.76 -2.46 -3.94
CA VAL A 30 -1.74 -2.10 -2.89
C VAL A 30 -3.07 -2.80 -3.14
N ARG A 31 -3.59 -2.74 -4.37
CA ARG A 31 -4.85 -3.38 -4.73
C ARG A 31 -4.81 -4.88 -4.52
N ARG A 32 -3.74 -5.53 -4.98
CA ARG A 32 -3.52 -6.97 -4.81
C ARG A 32 -3.40 -7.35 -3.34
N TYR A 33 -2.67 -6.58 -2.54
CA TYR A 33 -2.54 -6.81 -1.11
C TYR A 33 -3.89 -6.81 -0.41
N PHE A 34 -4.70 -5.76 -0.59
CA PHE A 34 -6.01 -5.69 0.06
C PHE A 34 -6.98 -6.76 -0.44
N THR A 35 -6.92 -7.09 -1.73
CA THR A 35 -7.75 -8.15 -2.30
C THR A 35 -7.42 -9.50 -1.69
N LEU A 36 -6.15 -9.86 -1.62
CA LEU A 36 -5.73 -11.18 -1.17
C LEU A 36 -5.81 -11.37 0.34
N TYR A 37 -5.56 -10.31 1.11
CA TYR A 37 -5.51 -10.43 2.58
C TYR A 37 -6.82 -10.09 3.28
N TYR A 38 -7.58 -9.17 2.73
CA TYR A 38 -8.77 -8.64 3.37
C TYR A 38 -10.05 -8.86 2.56
N GLY A 39 -9.95 -9.35 1.33
CA GLY A 39 -11.10 -9.42 0.43
C GLY A 39 -11.66 -8.06 0.05
N LEU A 40 -10.83 -7.03 0.11
CA LEU A 40 -11.18 -5.64 -0.15
C LEU A 40 -10.54 -5.17 -1.45
N THR A 41 -11.24 -4.36 -2.21
CA THR A 41 -10.74 -3.81 -3.47
C THR A 41 -11.16 -2.35 -3.65
N PHE A 42 -10.60 -1.72 -4.66
CA PHE A 42 -10.96 -0.37 -5.10
C PHE A 42 -10.87 -0.29 -6.62
N PRO A 43 -11.51 0.70 -7.28
CA PRO A 43 -11.42 0.87 -8.73
C PRO A 43 -9.99 1.06 -9.20
N SER A 44 -9.71 0.74 -10.46
CA SER A 44 -8.40 0.98 -11.05
C SER A 44 -8.06 2.47 -11.03
N ILE A 45 -6.89 2.80 -10.53
CA ILE A 45 -6.38 4.17 -10.41
C ILE A 45 -5.04 4.22 -11.14
N PRO A 46 -4.81 5.22 -12.01
CA PRO A 46 -3.65 5.22 -12.90
C PRO A 46 -2.32 5.45 -12.19
N ASP A 47 -2.29 6.23 -11.13
CA ASP A 47 -1.06 6.51 -10.40
C ASP A 47 -1.28 6.79 -8.91
N ALA A 48 -0.18 6.76 -8.15
CA ALA A 48 -0.22 6.91 -6.70
C ALA A 48 -0.61 8.33 -6.24
N PHE A 49 -0.34 9.34 -7.04
CA PHE A 49 -0.72 10.70 -6.71
C PHE A 49 -2.24 10.89 -6.79
N ASP A 50 -2.85 10.42 -7.87
CA ASP A 50 -4.31 10.46 -8.01
C ASP A 50 -4.99 9.54 -7.01
N MET A 51 -4.34 8.43 -6.64
CA MET A 51 -4.85 7.49 -5.66
C MET A 51 -5.08 8.16 -4.30
N PHE A 52 -4.19 9.00 -3.81
CA PHE A 52 -4.34 9.62 -2.50
C PHE A 52 -5.63 10.46 -2.38
N SER A 53 -5.97 11.21 -3.42
CA SER A 53 -7.19 12.02 -3.43
C SER A 53 -8.47 11.20 -3.72
N SER A 54 -8.34 10.10 -4.44
CA SER A 54 -9.47 9.30 -4.94
C SER A 54 -9.86 8.16 -4.02
N ILE A 55 -8.90 7.56 -3.29
CA ILE A 55 -9.17 6.40 -2.45
C ILE A 55 -9.65 6.82 -1.05
N ASN A 56 -10.96 6.93 -0.89
CA ASN A 56 -11.57 7.24 0.40
C ASN A 56 -12.29 6.03 1.01
N SER A 57 -12.41 4.94 0.26
CA SER A 57 -13.05 3.71 0.70
C SER A 57 -12.50 2.51 -0.05
N LEU A 58 -12.64 1.35 0.58
CA LEU A 58 -12.50 0.04 -0.04
C LEU A 58 -13.86 -0.65 -0.10
N ILE A 59 -14.01 -1.58 -1.03
CA ILE A 59 -15.25 -2.33 -1.22
C ILE A 59 -14.98 -3.80 -0.95
N HIS A 60 -15.80 -4.41 -0.11
CA HIS A 60 -15.72 -5.85 0.13
C HIS A 60 -16.21 -6.61 -1.11
N ILE A 61 -15.38 -7.50 -1.65
CA ILE A 61 -15.61 -8.15 -2.94
C ILE A 61 -16.89 -9.00 -2.94
N ASN A 62 -17.16 -9.72 -1.85
CA ASN A 62 -18.28 -10.65 -1.79
C ASN A 62 -19.60 -9.99 -1.35
N THR A 63 -19.55 -8.91 -0.58
CA THR A 63 -20.75 -8.31 0.03
C THR A 63 -21.08 -6.93 -0.53
N SER A 64 -20.16 -6.33 -1.29
CA SER A 64 -20.24 -4.94 -1.76
C SER A 64 -20.29 -3.91 -0.62
N GLN A 65 -19.97 -4.32 0.61
CA GLN A 65 -19.90 -3.41 1.74
C GLN A 65 -18.79 -2.38 1.52
N VAL A 66 -19.11 -1.12 1.71
CA VAL A 66 -18.15 -0.02 1.63
C VAL A 66 -17.50 0.18 2.99
N ILE A 67 -16.17 0.23 3.02
CA ILE A 67 -15.37 0.47 4.22
C ILE A 67 -14.63 1.77 4.02
N LEU A 68 -14.98 2.79 4.80
CA LEU A 68 -14.34 4.10 4.73
C LEU A 68 -12.92 4.03 5.29
N LEU A 69 -11.98 4.64 4.57
CA LEU A 69 -10.61 4.82 5.03
C LEU A 69 -10.47 6.10 5.84
N GLU A 70 -9.70 6.05 6.91
CA GLU A 70 -9.26 7.23 7.63
C GLU A 70 -8.07 7.86 6.91
N THR A 71 -8.08 9.18 6.77
CA THR A 71 -6.93 9.95 6.31
C THR A 71 -6.16 10.45 7.50
N VAL A 72 -4.89 10.07 7.61
CA VAL A 72 -3.99 10.49 8.67
C VAL A 72 -2.95 11.43 8.06
N ASN A 73 -3.06 12.70 8.36
CA ASN A 73 -2.15 13.74 7.84
C ASN A 73 -0.94 13.99 8.76
N SER A 74 -0.91 13.32 9.91
CA SER A 74 0.18 13.48 10.86
C SER A 74 1.47 12.89 10.33
N GLN A 75 2.56 13.65 10.48
CA GLN A 75 3.91 13.13 10.29
C GLN A 75 4.40 12.31 11.50
N ASN A 76 3.53 12.07 12.47
CA ASN A 76 3.84 11.22 13.60
C ASN A 76 3.81 9.76 13.17
N VAL A 77 4.97 9.26 12.81
CA VAL A 77 5.18 7.89 12.35
C VAL A 77 5.23 6.87 13.50
N ASP A 78 5.20 7.30 14.75
CA ASP A 78 5.19 6.41 15.91
C ASP A 78 3.88 5.60 16.02
N ASP A 79 2.84 6.03 15.35
CA ASP A 79 1.52 5.37 15.31
C ASP A 79 1.25 4.60 14.01
N LEU A 80 2.26 4.31 13.20
CA LEU A 80 2.10 3.48 12.00
C LEU A 80 1.65 2.07 12.37
N ARG A 81 0.71 1.54 11.58
CA ARG A 81 0.09 0.21 11.79
C ARG A 81 0.20 -0.64 10.55
N VAL A 82 0.24 -1.95 10.75
CA VAL A 82 0.17 -2.92 9.63
C VAL A 82 -1.11 -2.66 8.83
N GLY A 83 -0.96 -2.56 7.51
CA GLY A 83 -2.03 -2.24 6.59
C GLY A 83 -2.18 -0.75 6.26
N ASP A 84 -1.44 0.13 6.94
CA ASP A 84 -1.39 1.54 6.55
C ASP A 84 -0.84 1.70 5.14
N ILE A 85 -1.48 2.56 4.36
CA ILE A 85 -1.06 2.92 3.02
C ILE A 85 -0.38 4.27 3.10
N ILE A 86 0.91 4.32 2.79
CA ILE A 86 1.71 5.54 2.83
C ILE A 86 1.84 6.10 1.42
N PHE A 87 1.60 7.41 1.27
CA PHE A 87 1.65 8.11 0.00
C PHE A 87 2.71 9.19 -0.01
N TRP A 88 3.43 9.27 -1.13
CA TRP A 88 4.36 10.34 -1.46
C TRP A 88 3.90 11.03 -2.72
N LYS A 89 3.98 12.36 -2.71
CA LYS A 89 3.59 13.15 -3.88
C LYS A 89 4.68 13.17 -4.94
N ARG A 90 4.26 13.57 -6.14
CA ARG A 90 5.14 13.85 -7.28
C ARG A 90 6.23 14.84 -6.90
N ASN A 91 7.42 14.57 -7.40
CA ASN A 91 8.40 15.62 -7.61
C ASN A 91 8.40 15.97 -9.10
N ARG A 92 8.20 17.24 -9.43
CA ARG A 92 8.06 17.71 -10.81
C ARG A 92 9.26 17.40 -11.71
N THR A 93 10.43 17.15 -11.14
CA THR A 93 11.66 16.93 -11.90
C THR A 93 11.93 15.47 -12.22
N ASN A 94 11.55 14.52 -11.36
CA ASN A 94 12.00 13.13 -11.49
C ASN A 94 10.91 12.06 -11.35
N ASN A 95 9.74 12.37 -10.80
CA ASN A 95 8.67 11.40 -10.62
C ASN A 95 7.29 12.05 -10.75
N TYR A 96 6.66 11.86 -11.89
CA TYR A 96 5.35 12.43 -12.20
C TYR A 96 4.18 11.70 -11.53
N TYR A 97 4.40 10.46 -11.08
CA TYR A 97 3.34 9.55 -10.65
C TYR A 97 3.17 9.48 -9.14
N GLY A 98 4.13 10.00 -8.38
CA GLY A 98 4.18 9.78 -6.94
C GLY A 98 4.59 8.34 -6.59
N HIS A 99 4.40 7.98 -5.32
CA HIS A 99 4.70 6.64 -4.83
C HIS A 99 3.73 6.22 -3.73
N VAL A 100 3.50 4.93 -3.61
CA VAL A 100 2.67 4.33 -2.56
C VAL A 100 3.34 3.07 -2.04
N ALA A 101 3.26 2.86 -0.74
CA ALA A 101 3.76 1.66 -0.07
C ALA A 101 2.79 1.21 1.02
N ILE A 102 2.95 -0.03 1.48
CA ILE A 102 2.11 -0.62 2.53
C ILE A 102 2.98 -0.97 3.71
N VAL A 103 2.54 -0.62 4.91
CA VAL A 103 3.17 -1.06 6.15
C VAL A 103 2.84 -2.54 6.38
N ILE A 104 3.85 -3.38 6.39
CA ILE A 104 3.73 -4.83 6.56
C ILE A 104 4.18 -5.31 7.95
N ARG A 105 4.98 -4.54 8.64
CA ARG A 105 5.36 -4.75 10.04
C ARG A 105 5.49 -3.40 10.75
N ALA A 106 5.02 -3.34 11.97
CA ALA A 106 5.19 -2.18 12.85
C ALA A 106 5.35 -2.68 14.29
N SER A 107 6.52 -2.47 14.90
CA SER A 107 6.83 -2.99 16.22
C SER A 107 8.02 -2.25 16.81
N LYS A 108 7.89 -1.80 18.05
CA LYS A 108 8.97 -1.21 18.86
C LYS A 108 9.79 -0.13 18.15
N GLY A 109 9.11 0.81 17.51
CA GLY A 109 9.76 1.92 16.81
C GLY A 109 10.42 1.56 15.49
N LYS A 110 10.17 0.34 14.97
CA LYS A 110 10.59 -0.10 13.63
C LYS A 110 9.39 -0.34 12.74
N VAL A 111 9.54 0.01 11.47
CA VAL A 111 8.51 -0.15 10.45
C VAL A 111 9.15 -0.81 9.22
N ALA A 112 8.51 -1.86 8.71
CA ALA A 112 8.82 -2.40 7.40
C ALA A 112 7.70 -2.09 6.43
N ILE A 113 8.08 -1.59 5.25
CA ILE A 113 7.17 -1.29 4.15
C ILE A 113 7.41 -2.23 2.99
N ALA A 114 6.33 -2.59 2.30
CA ALA A 114 6.37 -3.25 1.02
C ALA A 114 6.05 -2.24 -0.08
N GLN A 115 6.82 -2.28 -1.16
CA GLN A 115 6.70 -1.34 -2.26
C GLN A 115 7.14 -1.96 -3.58
N GLN A 116 6.77 -1.32 -4.68
CA GLN A 116 7.25 -1.70 -6.02
C GLN A 116 7.70 -0.47 -6.79
N ASN A 117 8.47 -0.70 -7.86
CA ASN A 117 9.13 0.33 -8.66
C ASN A 117 10.17 1.15 -7.86
N MET A 118 10.76 0.54 -6.85
CA MET A 118 11.88 1.05 -6.08
C MET A 118 13.01 0.00 -6.09
N ASP A 119 14.19 0.38 -5.67
CA ASP A 119 15.36 -0.52 -5.67
C ASP A 119 15.15 -1.72 -4.75
N ASP A 120 14.58 -1.48 -3.57
CA ASP A 120 14.27 -2.51 -2.60
C ASP A 120 12.76 -2.70 -2.47
N LEU A 121 12.32 -3.95 -2.54
CA LEU A 121 10.90 -4.31 -2.47
C LEU A 121 10.36 -4.27 -1.04
N VAL A 122 11.21 -4.55 -0.07
CA VAL A 122 10.92 -4.44 1.35
C VAL A 122 12.05 -3.65 1.99
N GLU A 123 11.69 -2.55 2.64
CA GLU A 123 12.63 -1.73 3.39
C GLU A 123 12.18 -1.61 4.84
N GLU A 124 13.15 -1.73 5.76
CA GLU A 124 12.91 -1.51 7.19
C GLU A 124 13.53 -0.18 7.62
N TYR A 125 12.77 0.59 8.37
CA TYR A 125 13.18 1.88 8.91
C TYR A 125 12.89 1.95 10.41
N SER A 126 13.66 2.78 11.13
CA SER A 126 13.10 3.34 12.36
C SER A 126 11.88 4.20 12.02
N ALA A 127 10.87 4.19 12.88
CA ALA A 127 9.64 4.94 12.61
C ALA A 127 9.91 6.44 12.37
N SER A 128 10.91 7.00 13.03
CA SER A 128 11.32 8.40 12.83
C SER A 128 12.03 8.67 11.49
N ASP A 129 12.59 7.66 10.84
CA ASP A 129 13.44 7.84 9.65
C ASP A 129 12.70 7.57 8.34
N ILE A 130 11.52 6.94 8.38
CA ILE A 130 10.82 6.56 7.15
C ILE A 130 10.51 7.77 6.25
N ILE A 131 10.04 8.87 6.82
CA ILE A 131 9.74 10.09 6.06
C ILE A 131 11.03 10.72 5.53
N ARG A 132 12.07 10.78 6.37
CA ARG A 132 13.38 11.29 5.96
C ARG A 132 13.99 10.45 4.83
N ALA A 133 13.92 9.13 4.94
CA ALA A 133 14.46 8.24 3.92
C ALA A 133 13.77 8.43 2.57
N MET A 134 12.46 8.62 2.56
CA MET A 134 11.71 8.86 1.32
C MET A 134 11.98 10.25 0.73
N ASN A 135 12.12 11.28 1.56
CA ASN A 135 12.50 12.60 1.07
C ASN A 135 13.89 12.60 0.40
N ARG A 136 14.80 11.72 0.81
CA ARG A 136 16.11 11.56 0.15
C ARG A 136 16.02 11.00 -1.26
N LYS A 137 14.94 10.28 -1.60
CA LYS A 137 14.68 9.73 -2.93
C LYS A 137 13.87 10.71 -3.81
N ASN A 138 13.90 12.00 -3.51
CA ASN A 138 13.11 13.05 -4.16
C ASN A 138 11.59 12.82 -4.08
N LEU A 139 11.15 12.09 -3.08
CA LEU A 139 9.74 11.92 -2.74
C LEU A 139 9.39 12.77 -1.52
N GLN A 140 8.23 13.38 -1.53
CA GLN A 140 7.72 14.15 -0.42
C GLN A 140 6.50 13.45 0.17
N PHE A 141 6.55 13.18 1.47
CA PHE A 141 5.43 12.58 2.19
C PHE A 141 4.14 13.36 1.99
N LEU A 142 3.07 12.67 1.64
CA LEU A 142 1.76 13.25 1.37
C LEU A 142 0.76 12.93 2.49
N GLY A 143 0.71 11.70 2.95
CA GLY A 143 -0.21 11.27 4.00
C GLY A 143 -0.36 9.75 4.05
N ILE A 144 -1.25 9.32 4.92
CA ILE A 144 -1.55 7.91 5.17
C ILE A 144 -3.05 7.70 4.99
N LYS A 145 -3.43 6.59 4.37
CA LYS A 145 -4.78 6.06 4.41
C LYS A 145 -4.79 4.80 5.26
N ARG A 146 -5.78 4.68 6.14
CA ARG A 146 -5.84 3.65 7.18
C ARG A 146 -7.21 2.99 7.22
N LEU A 147 -7.23 1.67 7.38
CA LEU A 147 -8.44 0.94 7.70
C LEU A 147 -8.92 1.28 9.13
N PRO A 148 -10.24 1.39 9.37
CA PRO A 148 -10.77 1.58 10.72
C PRO A 148 -10.43 0.39 11.62
N LYS A 149 -10.34 0.64 12.94
CA LYS A 149 -9.95 -0.39 13.95
C LYS A 149 -10.87 -1.62 13.98
N PHE A 150 -12.13 -1.45 13.64
CA PHE A 150 -13.14 -2.49 13.70
C PHE A 150 -13.68 -2.76 12.30
N ILE A 151 -12.92 -3.51 11.50
CA ILE A 151 -13.46 -4.14 10.31
C ILE A 151 -13.95 -5.52 10.75
N PRO A 152 -15.21 -5.89 10.50
CA PRO A 152 -15.56 -7.30 10.56
C PRO A 152 -14.75 -7.97 9.44
N ILE A 153 -13.63 -8.59 9.82
CA ILE A 153 -12.80 -9.38 8.91
C ILE A 153 -13.65 -10.61 8.58
N PRO A 154 -14.17 -10.74 7.35
CA PRO A 154 -14.84 -11.96 6.98
C PRO A 154 -13.84 -13.12 7.08
N PRO A 155 -14.30 -14.33 7.41
CA PRO A 155 -13.43 -15.49 7.48
C PRO A 155 -12.70 -15.61 6.15
N ARG A 156 -11.39 -15.88 6.21
CA ARG A 156 -10.54 -16.09 5.03
C ARG A 156 -11.19 -17.12 4.13
N ILE A 157 -11.41 -16.78 2.87
CA ILE A 157 -11.79 -17.76 1.86
C ILE A 157 -10.62 -18.73 1.78
N PRO A 158 -10.84 -20.05 1.99
CA PRO A 158 -9.79 -21.01 1.77
C PRO A 158 -9.33 -20.90 0.32
N VAL A 159 -8.06 -20.65 0.10
CA VAL A 159 -7.48 -20.73 -1.24
C VAL A 159 -7.50 -22.21 -1.58
N GLU A 160 -8.42 -22.62 -2.46
CA GLU A 160 -8.39 -23.96 -3.03
C GLU A 160 -7.03 -24.16 -3.71
N LYS A 161 -6.26 -25.06 -3.15
CA LYS A 161 -5.04 -25.54 -3.81
C LYS A 161 -5.48 -26.29 -5.07
N LYS A 162 -5.25 -25.70 -6.22
CA LYS A 162 -5.19 -26.42 -7.47
C LYS A 162 -3.82 -27.07 -7.64
#